data_826d6809deed5eccbf6d2397df7983c7
#
_entry.id   826d6809deed5eccbf6d2397df7983c7
#
_cell.length_a   1.000
_cell.length_b   1.000
_cell.length_c   1.000
_cell.angle_alpha   90.00
_cell.angle_beta   90.00
_cell.angle_gamma   90.00
#
_symmetry.space_group_name_H-M   'P 1'
#
loop_
_entity.id
_entity.type
_entity.pdbx_description
1 polymer ?
#
loop_
_entity_poly.entity_id
_entity_poly.type
_entity_poly.pdbx_seq_one_letter_code
_entity_poly.pdbx_strand_id
1 'polypeptide(L)'
;MKDFVLDASVSLGWLIDDPPSPYAGRVQQLMINGARPLVPIHWHLEVSNALLTAQRRKLLRRDLPEILANINALMPFIETDDLPDDIGTLVGLGQRHQLTAYDAAYTALAARRNVPLATEDAAMISAARSLKISILR
;
A
#
# COMPACT_ATOMS: atom_id res chain seq x y z
N MET A 1 13.62 9.87 10.43
CA MET A 1 12.90 8.70 9.96
C MET A 1 12.02 9.09 8.80
N LYS A 2 12.00 8.24 7.81
CA LYS A 2 11.37 8.61 6.55
C LYS A 2 9.96 8.09 6.46
N ASP A 3 9.08 8.94 5.98
CA ASP A 3 7.74 8.57 5.60
C ASP A 3 7.79 7.87 4.24
N PHE A 4 6.83 7.01 3.96
CA PHE A 4 6.69 6.36 2.66
C PHE A 4 5.23 6.03 2.42
N VAL A 5 4.84 5.88 1.16
CA VAL A 5 3.49 5.46 0.80
C VAL A 5 3.45 3.93 0.74
N LEU A 6 2.46 3.33 1.38
CA LEU A 6 2.31 1.88 1.50
C LEU A 6 1.16 1.41 0.61
N ASP A 7 1.49 0.67 -0.45
CA ASP A 7 0.51 0.01 -1.29
C ASP A 7 -0.16 -1.13 -0.50
N ALA A 8 -1.48 -1.25 -0.63
CA ALA A 8 -2.25 -2.29 0.05
C ALA A 8 -1.70 -3.69 -0.20
N SER A 9 -1.22 -3.99 -1.41
CA SER A 9 -0.67 -5.32 -1.73
C SER A 9 0.51 -5.70 -0.85
N VAL A 10 1.34 -4.74 -0.48
CA VAL A 10 2.47 -4.98 0.44
C VAL A 10 1.96 -5.30 1.85
N SER A 11 0.96 -4.54 2.32
CA SER A 11 0.31 -4.81 3.61
C SER A 11 -0.27 -6.23 3.65
N LEU A 12 -0.94 -6.63 2.59
CA LEU A 12 -1.55 -7.96 2.48
C LEU A 12 -0.50 -9.05 2.51
N GLY A 13 0.72 -8.75 2.03
CA GLY A 13 1.85 -9.68 2.13
C GLY A 13 2.23 -10.00 3.59
N TRP A 14 1.95 -9.11 4.54
CA TRP A 14 2.15 -9.42 5.97
C TRP A 14 0.93 -10.07 6.61
N LEU A 15 -0.24 -9.63 6.19
CA LEU A 15 -1.49 -9.99 6.86
C LEU A 15 -2.02 -11.35 6.45
N ILE A 16 -1.85 -11.70 5.18
CA ILE A 16 -2.41 -12.93 4.60
C ILE A 16 -1.34 -13.99 4.39
N ASP A 17 -0.18 -13.61 3.86
CA ASP A 17 0.87 -14.55 3.50
C ASP A 17 1.70 -14.97 4.72
N ASP A 18 2.05 -16.27 4.77
CA ASP A 18 2.89 -16.83 5.82
C ASP A 18 3.83 -17.88 5.18
N PRO A 19 5.13 -17.60 5.08
CA PRO A 19 5.79 -16.34 5.45
C PRO A 19 5.51 -15.20 4.47
N PRO A 20 5.72 -13.94 4.86
CA PRO A 20 5.61 -12.81 3.95
C PRO A 20 6.62 -12.90 2.81
N SER A 21 6.32 -12.24 1.69
CA SER A 21 7.32 -12.09 0.62
C SER A 21 8.57 -11.39 1.17
N PRO A 22 9.77 -11.63 0.59
CA PRO A 22 10.99 -10.96 1.05
C PRO A 22 10.86 -9.43 1.06
N TYR A 23 10.24 -8.86 0.03
CA TYR A 23 10.04 -7.42 -0.03
C TYR A 23 9.09 -6.91 1.07
N ALA A 24 7.94 -7.56 1.23
CA ALA A 24 6.98 -7.20 2.28
C ALA A 24 7.62 -7.28 3.66
N GLY A 25 8.43 -8.30 3.90
CA GLY A 25 9.18 -8.46 5.15
C GLY A 25 10.16 -7.32 5.39
N ARG A 26 10.87 -6.87 4.35
CA ARG A 26 11.79 -5.72 4.47
C ARG A 26 11.05 -4.43 4.79
N VAL A 27 9.91 -4.19 4.14
CA VAL A 27 9.10 -2.99 4.43
C VAL A 27 8.58 -3.03 5.87
N GLN A 28 8.12 -4.18 6.33
CA GLN A 28 7.70 -4.36 7.72
C GLN A 28 8.84 -4.03 8.69
N GLN A 29 10.04 -4.49 8.38
CA GLN A 29 11.21 -4.21 9.23
C GLN A 29 11.53 -2.71 9.27
N LEU A 30 11.37 -2.00 8.17
CA LEU A 30 11.54 -0.55 8.15
C LEU A 30 10.52 0.15 9.04
N MET A 31 9.28 -0.34 9.08
CA MET A 31 8.26 0.19 9.99
C MET A 31 8.63 -0.06 11.45
N ILE A 32 9.11 -1.27 11.76
CA ILE A 32 9.59 -1.60 13.11
C ILE A 32 10.72 -0.66 13.52
N ASN A 33 11.57 -0.28 12.57
CA ASN A 33 12.69 0.64 12.81
C ASN A 33 12.26 2.12 12.76
N GLY A 34 10.97 2.38 12.66
CA GLY A 34 10.39 3.70 12.83
C GLY A 34 10.02 4.45 11.56
N ALA A 35 10.13 3.86 10.37
CA ALA A 35 9.61 4.46 9.16
C ALA A 35 8.07 4.49 9.23
N ARG A 36 7.49 5.61 8.80
CA ARG A 36 6.03 5.82 8.95
C ARG A 36 5.32 5.61 7.62
N PRO A 37 4.40 4.63 7.54
CA PRO A 37 3.60 4.43 6.34
C PRO A 37 2.47 5.45 6.24
N LEU A 38 2.29 5.98 5.03
CA LEU A 38 1.19 6.84 4.63
C LEU A 38 0.31 6.05 3.67
N VAL A 39 -0.99 6.15 3.84
CA VAL A 39 -1.95 5.46 2.96
C VAL A 39 -3.04 6.41 2.50
N PRO A 40 -3.53 6.26 1.25
CA PRO A 40 -4.73 6.98 0.84
C PRO A 40 -5.97 6.40 1.52
N ILE A 41 -7.06 7.14 1.51
CA ILE A 41 -8.28 6.76 2.22
C ILE A 41 -8.83 5.40 1.77
N HIS A 42 -8.67 5.04 0.50
CA HIS A 42 -9.20 3.78 -0.03
C HIS A 42 -8.39 2.54 0.37
N TRP A 43 -7.20 2.71 0.97
CA TRP A 43 -6.40 1.60 1.48
C TRP A 43 -7.21 0.71 2.42
N HIS A 44 -8.02 1.30 3.28
CA HIS A 44 -8.86 0.55 4.23
C HIS A 44 -9.85 -0.36 3.50
N LEU A 45 -10.46 0.14 2.43
CA LEU A 45 -11.41 -0.64 1.63
C LEU A 45 -10.71 -1.73 0.83
N GLU A 46 -9.55 -1.46 0.28
CA GLU A 46 -8.79 -2.45 -0.46
C GLU A 46 -8.34 -3.61 0.44
N VAL A 47 -7.82 -3.29 1.62
CA VAL A 47 -7.42 -4.32 2.60
C VAL A 47 -8.63 -5.13 3.04
N SER A 48 -9.73 -4.45 3.38
CA SER A 48 -10.97 -5.11 3.80
C SER A 48 -11.50 -6.06 2.73
N ASN A 49 -11.55 -5.59 1.49
CA ASN A 49 -12.06 -6.40 0.38
C ASN A 49 -11.15 -7.60 0.09
N ALA A 50 -9.85 -7.42 0.16
CA ALA A 50 -8.90 -8.52 -0.03
C ALA A 50 -9.05 -9.61 1.04
N LEU A 51 -9.27 -9.21 2.29
CA LEU A 51 -9.52 -10.16 3.38
C LEU A 51 -10.82 -10.93 3.17
N LEU A 52 -11.89 -10.23 2.78
CA LEU A 52 -13.17 -10.88 2.49
C LEU A 52 -13.04 -11.87 1.33
N THR A 53 -12.35 -11.48 0.28
CA THR A 53 -12.12 -12.35 -0.89
C THR A 53 -11.29 -13.57 -0.50
N ALA A 54 -10.21 -13.38 0.24
CA ALA A 54 -9.34 -14.47 0.69
C ALA A 54 -10.11 -15.44 1.59
N GLN A 55 -10.96 -14.93 2.49
CA GLN A 55 -11.77 -15.76 3.36
C GLN A 55 -12.77 -16.61 2.55
N ARG A 56 -13.46 -16.00 1.59
CA ARG A 56 -14.42 -16.71 0.73
C ARG A 56 -13.76 -17.81 -0.10
N ARG A 57 -12.53 -17.58 -0.52
CA ARG A 57 -11.74 -18.55 -1.30
C ARG A 57 -10.95 -19.53 -0.44
N LYS A 58 -11.09 -19.43 0.88
CA LYS A 58 -10.38 -20.27 1.85
C LYS A 58 -8.86 -20.20 1.70
N LEU A 59 -8.36 -18.99 1.42
CA LEU A 59 -6.93 -18.73 1.24
C LEU A 59 -6.25 -18.17 2.50
N LEU A 60 -7.01 -17.85 3.55
CA LEU A 60 -6.42 -17.36 4.79
C LEU A 60 -5.69 -18.49 5.50
N ARG A 61 -4.43 -18.25 5.84
CA ARG A 61 -3.57 -19.19 6.57
C ARG A 61 -3.60 -18.99 8.07
N ARG A 62 -4.23 -17.91 8.52
CA ARG A 62 -4.43 -17.57 9.93
C ARG A 62 -5.90 -17.28 10.15
N ASP A 63 -6.34 -17.37 11.40
CA ASP A 63 -7.71 -17.04 11.74
C ASP A 63 -7.97 -15.55 11.50
N LEU A 64 -9.13 -15.23 10.95
CA LEU A 64 -9.51 -13.84 10.68
C LEU A 64 -9.46 -12.96 11.94
N PRO A 65 -9.94 -13.40 13.13
CA PRO A 65 -9.79 -12.60 14.34
C PRO A 65 -8.34 -12.25 14.69
N GLU A 66 -7.41 -13.18 14.46
CA GLU A 66 -5.97 -12.93 14.67
C GLU A 66 -5.45 -11.88 13.68
N ILE A 67 -5.83 -11.98 12.41
CA ILE A 67 -5.43 -11.00 11.39
C ILE A 67 -5.96 -9.61 11.76
N LEU A 68 -7.24 -9.52 12.17
CA LEU A 68 -7.84 -8.24 12.57
C LEU A 68 -7.15 -7.65 13.80
N ALA A 69 -6.75 -8.49 14.76
CA ALA A 69 -5.98 -8.02 15.91
C ALA A 69 -4.62 -7.45 15.49
N ASN A 70 -3.96 -8.09 14.54
CA ASN A 70 -2.68 -7.60 14.00
C ASN A 70 -2.85 -6.25 13.28
N ILE A 71 -3.92 -6.10 12.51
CA ILE A 71 -4.24 -4.83 11.85
C ILE A 71 -4.46 -3.73 12.89
N ASN A 72 -5.26 -4.00 13.91
CA ASN A 72 -5.54 -3.02 14.96
C ASN A 72 -4.27 -2.58 15.68
N ALA A 73 -3.31 -3.49 15.87
CA ALA A 73 -2.02 -3.16 16.46
C ALA A 73 -1.16 -2.26 15.56
N LEU A 74 -1.34 -2.34 14.24
CA LEU A 74 -0.60 -1.53 13.27
C LEU A 74 -1.22 -0.14 13.05
N MET A 75 -2.54 0.01 13.24
CA MET A 75 -3.25 1.24 12.91
C MET A 75 -2.66 2.51 13.53
N PRO A 76 -2.19 2.51 14.79
CA PRO A 76 -1.58 3.72 15.37
C PRO A 76 -0.32 4.19 14.65
N PHE A 77 0.34 3.32 13.88
CA PHE A 77 1.57 3.63 13.17
C PHE A 77 1.32 4.04 11.70
N ILE A 78 0.08 3.92 11.23
CA ILE A 78 -0.28 4.22 9.84
C ILE A 78 -0.99 5.57 9.80
N GLU A 79 -0.50 6.48 8.96
CA GLU A 79 -1.14 7.77 8.73
C GLU A 79 -2.01 7.68 7.47
N THR A 80 -3.29 8.02 7.61
CA THR A 80 -4.18 8.12 6.46
C THR A 80 -4.18 9.56 5.95
N ASP A 81 -3.86 9.73 4.66
CA ASP A 81 -3.98 11.02 3.98
C ASP A 81 -5.35 11.05 3.31
N ASP A 82 -6.22 11.91 3.81
CA ASP A 82 -7.62 11.99 3.38
C ASP A 82 -7.88 13.12 2.37
N LEU A 83 -6.83 13.80 1.91
CA LEU A 83 -6.97 14.82 0.88
C LEU A 83 -7.31 14.16 -0.46
N PRO A 84 -8.39 14.58 -1.11
CA PRO A 84 -8.74 14.00 -2.40
C PRO A 84 -7.76 14.49 -3.48
N ASP A 85 -7.37 13.58 -4.37
CA ASP A 85 -6.63 13.96 -5.55
C ASP A 85 -7.57 14.51 -6.61
N ASP A 86 -7.05 15.38 -7.47
CA ASP A 86 -7.80 15.88 -8.61
C ASP A 86 -8.12 14.73 -9.58
N ILE A 87 -9.39 14.65 -10.01
CA ILE A 87 -9.86 13.60 -10.90
C ILE A 87 -9.05 13.58 -12.20
N GLY A 88 -8.76 14.76 -12.76
CA GLY A 88 -7.96 14.87 -13.98
C GLY A 88 -6.55 14.31 -13.81
N THR A 89 -5.95 14.50 -12.65
CA THR A 89 -4.63 13.94 -12.32
C THR A 89 -4.68 12.41 -12.27
N LEU A 90 -5.68 11.85 -11.59
CA LEU A 90 -5.83 10.40 -11.48
C LEU A 90 -6.09 9.77 -12.85
N VAL A 91 -6.99 10.35 -13.63
CA VAL A 91 -7.30 9.87 -14.98
C VAL A 91 -6.06 9.96 -15.88
N GLY A 92 -5.34 11.08 -15.82
CA GLY A 92 -4.11 11.26 -16.58
C GLY A 92 -3.04 10.23 -16.27
N LEU A 93 -2.80 9.96 -14.98
CA LEU A 93 -1.85 8.93 -14.56
C LEU A 93 -2.30 7.54 -15.00
N GLY A 94 -3.59 7.24 -14.86
CA GLY A 94 -4.15 5.96 -15.28
C GLY A 94 -3.99 5.72 -16.76
N GLN A 95 -4.23 6.75 -17.58
CA GLN A 95 -4.08 6.66 -19.03
C GLN A 95 -2.63 6.49 -19.46
N ARG A 96 -1.73 7.30 -18.91
CA ARG A 96 -0.30 7.26 -19.30
C ARG A 96 0.39 5.98 -18.88
N HIS A 97 0.02 5.41 -17.74
CA HIS A 97 0.73 4.29 -17.13
C HIS A 97 -0.11 3.03 -17.03
N GLN A 98 -1.34 3.04 -17.56
CA GLN A 98 -2.26 1.91 -17.54
C GLN A 98 -2.52 1.43 -16.11
N LEU A 99 -2.75 2.38 -15.23
CA LEU A 99 -3.10 2.14 -13.84
C LEU A 99 -4.62 2.26 -13.64
N THR A 100 -5.13 1.56 -12.65
CA THR A 100 -6.44 1.89 -12.11
C THR A 100 -6.37 3.24 -11.39
N ALA A 101 -7.51 3.88 -11.15
CA ALA A 101 -7.55 5.10 -10.35
C ALA A 101 -7.02 4.87 -8.93
N TYR A 102 -7.26 3.68 -8.38
CA TYR A 102 -6.79 3.30 -7.05
C TYR A 102 -5.26 3.26 -6.99
N ASP A 103 -4.63 2.61 -7.97
CA ASP A 103 -3.17 2.55 -8.07
C ASP A 103 -2.56 3.92 -8.38
N ALA A 104 -3.23 4.70 -9.24
CA ALA A 104 -2.82 6.07 -9.52
C ALA A 104 -2.82 6.94 -8.26
N ALA A 105 -3.76 6.72 -7.34
CA ALA A 105 -3.83 7.49 -6.10
C ALA A 105 -2.64 7.24 -5.18
N TYR A 106 -2.12 6.02 -5.11
CA TYR A 106 -0.87 5.75 -4.35
C TYR A 106 0.30 6.53 -4.95
N THR A 107 0.43 6.50 -6.26
CA THR A 107 1.50 7.20 -6.97
C THR A 107 1.38 8.71 -6.80
N ALA A 108 0.17 9.25 -6.92
CA ALA A 108 -0.11 10.68 -6.72
C ALA A 108 0.21 11.12 -5.29
N LEU A 109 -0.13 10.30 -4.29
CA LEU A 109 0.18 10.60 -2.90
C LEU A 109 1.70 10.67 -2.67
N ALA A 110 2.44 9.72 -3.21
CA ALA A 110 3.90 9.72 -3.09
C ALA A 110 4.52 10.97 -3.74
N ALA A 111 4.01 11.36 -4.91
CA ALA A 111 4.47 12.58 -5.59
C ALA A 111 4.15 13.82 -4.78
N ARG A 112 2.93 13.95 -4.29
CA ARG A 112 2.47 15.11 -3.53
C ARG A 112 3.25 15.29 -2.21
N ARG A 113 3.52 14.19 -1.54
CA ARG A 113 4.25 14.19 -0.26
C ARG A 113 5.77 14.13 -0.44
N ASN A 114 6.22 13.91 -1.66
CA ASN A 114 7.65 13.76 -1.99
C ASN A 114 8.33 12.68 -1.13
N VAL A 115 7.74 11.51 -1.10
CA VAL A 115 8.21 10.35 -0.33
C VAL A 115 8.29 9.12 -1.23
N PRO A 116 9.07 8.10 -0.84
CA PRO A 116 9.14 6.85 -1.58
C PRO A 116 7.82 6.09 -1.58
N LEU A 117 7.65 5.22 -2.57
CA LEU A 117 6.50 4.33 -2.70
C LEU A 117 6.94 2.89 -2.42
N ALA A 118 6.24 2.22 -1.52
CA ALA A 118 6.44 0.79 -1.27
C ALA A 118 5.41 0.00 -2.08
N THR A 119 5.86 -0.67 -3.13
CA THR A 119 5.02 -1.51 -3.99
C THR A 119 5.88 -2.57 -4.70
N GLU A 120 5.25 -3.66 -5.06
CA GLU A 120 5.83 -4.69 -5.92
C GLU A 120 5.17 -4.71 -7.30
N ASP A 121 4.16 -3.87 -7.53
CA ASP A 121 3.44 -3.83 -8.80
C ASP A 121 4.29 -3.18 -9.90
N ALA A 122 4.52 -3.91 -10.99
CA ALA A 122 5.39 -3.46 -12.08
C ALA A 122 4.90 -2.16 -12.74
N ALA A 123 3.60 -2.01 -12.93
CA ALA A 123 3.03 -0.81 -13.54
C ALA A 123 3.20 0.41 -12.63
N MET A 124 3.02 0.25 -11.33
CA MET A 124 3.23 1.32 -10.36
C MET A 124 4.71 1.69 -10.25
N ILE A 125 5.60 0.70 -10.29
CA ILE A 125 7.04 0.93 -10.30
C ILE A 125 7.44 1.76 -11.53
N SER A 126 6.92 1.40 -12.69
CA SER A 126 7.20 2.13 -13.95
C SER A 126 6.68 3.57 -13.87
N ALA A 127 5.46 3.76 -13.36
CA ALA A 127 4.90 5.10 -13.18
C ALA A 127 5.73 5.94 -12.20
N ALA A 128 6.14 5.35 -11.10
CA ALA A 128 6.97 6.03 -10.10
C ALA A 128 8.30 6.50 -10.70
N ARG A 129 8.95 5.65 -11.48
CA ARG A 129 10.20 6.01 -12.19
C ARG A 129 9.99 7.18 -13.13
N SER A 130 8.91 7.16 -13.89
CA SER A 130 8.56 8.25 -14.83
C SER A 130 8.34 9.57 -14.09
N LEU A 131 7.78 9.53 -12.89
CA LEU A 131 7.53 10.70 -12.05
C LEU A 131 8.71 11.04 -11.12
N LYS A 132 9.82 10.32 -11.22
CA LYS A 132 11.01 10.48 -10.36
C LYS A 132 10.71 10.26 -8.89
N ILE A 133 9.79 9.34 -8.61
CA ILE A 133 9.48 8.87 -7.26
C ILE A 133 10.35 7.65 -6.98
N SER A 134 11.03 7.66 -5.82
CA SER A 134 11.84 6.51 -5.40
C SER A 134 10.94 5.35 -4.97
N ILE A 135 11.39 4.14 -5.28
CA ILE A 135 10.77 2.93 -4.74
C ILE A 135 11.48 2.61 -3.41
N LEU A 136 10.70 2.38 -2.37
CA LEU A 136 11.24 1.98 -1.07
C LEU A 136 11.88 0.60 -1.20
N ARG A 137 13.08 0.46 -0.66
CA ARG A 137 13.82 -0.79 -0.72
C ARG A 137 14.24 -1.29 0.64
#